data_ecf508398a0ada468dae85dd5af2a40b
#
_entry.id   ecf508398a0ada468dae85dd5af2a40b
#
_cell.length_a   1.000
_cell.length_b   1.000
_cell.length_c   1.000
_cell.angle_alpha   90.00
_cell.angle_beta   90.00
_cell.angle_gamma   90.00
#
_symmetry.space_group_name_H-M   'P 1'
#
loop_
_entity.id
_entity.type
_entity.pdbx_description
1 polymer ?
#
loop_
_entity_poly.entity_id
_entity_poly.type
_entity_poly.pdbx_seq_one_letter_code
_entity_poly.pdbx_strand_id
1 'polypeptide(L)'
;MFAAASLTDVLPRIDKSPRYSFAGSDQLALQLQGGAAADVYAAASPKYPELLYHAGVVRKPAVFATNKLVVIVPRSNPGRVSSVYDLRRGGVRVVVGDTSVPIGSYTRQILDVLGITADVMKNVVSQETDVKGIVAKVALGEADAGFVYATDSKAVASKVRVVSLPAWAQPPICYEIAVVRASSRQSAARAFVKKILSKRGRLLLRSAGFGVPKR
;
A
#
# COMPACT_ATOMS: atom_id res chain seq x y z
N MET A 1 -9.43 -12.66 7.40
CA MET A 1 -8.07 -12.24 7.05
C MET A 1 -7.99 -10.74 7.05
N PHE A 2 -6.96 -10.16 7.64
CA PHE A 2 -6.65 -8.73 7.59
C PHE A 2 -5.59 -8.45 6.54
N ALA A 3 -5.82 -7.50 5.64
CA ALA A 3 -4.90 -7.20 4.55
C ALA A 3 -4.87 -5.70 4.21
N ALA A 4 -3.69 -5.19 3.85
CA ALA A 4 -3.52 -3.82 3.40
C ALA A 4 -4.48 -3.47 2.25
N ALA A 5 -5.03 -2.25 2.26
CA ALA A 5 -6.01 -1.77 1.27
C ALA A 5 -5.53 -1.90 -0.18
N SER A 6 -4.23 -1.75 -0.44
CA SER A 6 -3.62 -1.97 -1.76
C SER A 6 -3.70 -3.41 -2.30
N LEU A 7 -4.09 -4.37 -1.45
CA LEU A 7 -4.24 -5.80 -1.82
C LEU A 7 -5.68 -6.17 -2.20
N THR A 8 -6.62 -5.23 -2.13
CA THR A 8 -8.06 -5.45 -2.36
C THR A 8 -8.34 -6.11 -3.72
N ASP A 9 -7.64 -5.69 -4.76
CA ASP A 9 -7.90 -6.13 -6.12
C ASP A 9 -7.21 -7.46 -6.47
N VAL A 10 -6.18 -7.87 -5.72
CA VAL A 10 -5.37 -9.05 -6.06
C VAL A 10 -5.66 -10.27 -5.20
N LEU A 11 -5.82 -10.12 -3.88
CA LEU A 11 -6.01 -11.28 -2.99
C LEU A 11 -7.26 -12.09 -3.30
N PRO A 12 -8.45 -11.49 -3.58
CA PRO A 12 -9.64 -12.26 -3.95
C PRO A 12 -9.51 -12.98 -5.29
N ARG A 13 -8.60 -12.53 -6.18
CA ARG A 13 -8.28 -13.24 -7.43
C ARG A 13 -7.42 -14.48 -7.20
N ILE A 14 -6.62 -14.48 -6.13
CA ILE A 14 -5.79 -15.64 -5.76
C ILE A 14 -6.63 -16.65 -4.98
N ASP A 15 -7.49 -16.18 -4.07
CA ASP A 15 -8.39 -17.02 -3.28
C ASP A 15 -9.63 -16.23 -2.86
N LYS A 16 -10.81 -16.72 -3.22
CA LYS A 16 -12.10 -16.12 -2.87
C LYS A 16 -12.68 -16.63 -1.53
N SER A 17 -12.09 -17.70 -0.98
CA SER A 17 -12.67 -18.36 0.19
C SER A 17 -12.52 -17.60 1.52
N PRO A 18 -11.45 -16.82 1.79
CA PRO A 18 -11.37 -16.04 3.02
C PRO A 18 -12.34 -14.86 3.04
N ARG A 19 -12.85 -14.53 4.22
CA ARG A 19 -13.42 -13.21 4.46
C ARG A 19 -12.28 -12.21 4.64
N TYR A 20 -12.25 -11.18 3.81
CA TYR A 20 -11.24 -10.14 3.84
C TYR A 20 -11.75 -8.90 4.58
N SER A 21 -10.88 -8.30 5.39
CA SER A 21 -11.01 -6.94 5.89
C SER A 21 -9.81 -6.16 5.38
N PHE A 22 -10.06 -5.13 4.59
CA PHE A 22 -9.03 -4.29 3.97
C PHE A 22 -9.03 -2.91 4.63
N ALA A 23 -7.86 -2.46 5.09
CA ALA A 23 -7.66 -1.13 5.69
C ALA A 23 -6.18 -0.76 5.67
N GLY A 24 -5.81 0.34 6.34
CA GLY A 24 -4.41 0.68 6.61
C GLY A 24 -3.71 -0.44 7.40
N SER A 25 -2.46 -0.73 7.05
CA SER A 25 -1.71 -1.80 7.74
C SER A 25 -1.53 -1.54 9.22
N ASP A 26 -1.37 -0.26 9.60
CA ASP A 26 -1.30 0.20 11.00
C ASP A 26 -2.59 -0.06 11.76
N GLN A 27 -3.74 0.31 11.19
CA GLN A 27 -5.06 0.11 11.81
C GLN A 27 -5.33 -1.37 12.04
N LEU A 28 -5.04 -2.23 11.07
CA LEU A 28 -5.22 -3.68 11.20
C LEU A 28 -4.25 -4.28 12.23
N ALA A 29 -3.04 -3.75 12.33
CA ALA A 29 -2.09 -4.16 13.36
C ALA A 29 -2.57 -3.80 14.77
N LEU A 30 -3.09 -2.59 14.97
CA LEU A 30 -3.70 -2.16 16.23
C LEU A 30 -4.89 -3.04 16.62
N GLN A 31 -5.76 -3.37 15.65
CA GLN A 31 -6.88 -4.29 15.89
C GLN A 31 -6.39 -5.68 16.36
N LEU A 32 -5.33 -6.22 15.76
CA LEU A 32 -4.73 -7.49 16.18
C LEU A 32 -4.13 -7.42 17.58
N GLN A 33 -3.46 -6.32 17.93
CA GLN A 33 -2.95 -6.08 19.29
C GLN A 33 -4.09 -5.98 20.31
N GLY A 34 -5.23 -5.40 19.90
CA GLY A 34 -6.46 -5.35 20.70
C GLY A 34 -7.25 -6.67 20.73
N GLY A 35 -6.71 -7.77 20.18
CA GLY A 35 -7.34 -9.08 20.23
C GLY A 35 -8.38 -9.36 19.14
N ALA A 36 -8.49 -8.52 18.10
CA ALA A 36 -9.41 -8.77 17.00
C ALA A 36 -9.07 -10.08 16.28
N ALA A 37 -10.11 -10.88 16.01
CA ALA A 37 -9.96 -12.20 15.41
C ALA A 37 -9.59 -12.12 13.91
N ALA A 38 -8.44 -12.64 13.56
CA ALA A 38 -8.04 -12.90 12.19
C ALA A 38 -7.13 -14.13 12.12
N ASP A 39 -7.09 -14.78 10.94
CA ASP A 39 -6.25 -15.96 10.72
C ASP A 39 -4.90 -15.60 10.11
N VAL A 40 -4.91 -14.58 9.23
CA VAL A 40 -3.74 -14.12 8.49
C VAL A 40 -3.72 -12.59 8.46
N TYR A 41 -2.53 -12.02 8.56
CA TYR A 41 -2.27 -10.60 8.39
C TYR A 41 -1.30 -10.36 7.23
N ALA A 42 -1.63 -9.43 6.32
CA ALA A 42 -0.78 -9.04 5.20
C ALA A 42 -0.67 -7.51 5.12
N ALA A 43 0.56 -7.00 5.18
CA ALA A 43 0.86 -5.58 5.27
C ALA A 43 1.63 -5.06 4.04
N ALA A 44 1.52 -3.77 3.77
CA ALA A 44 2.23 -3.07 2.70
C ALA A 44 3.61 -2.55 3.14
N SER A 45 4.09 -2.95 4.29
CA SER A 45 5.46 -2.71 4.79
C SER A 45 5.86 -3.79 5.78
N PRO A 46 7.17 -4.01 6.03
CA PRO A 46 7.65 -4.92 7.07
C PRO A 46 7.38 -4.42 8.49
N LYS A 47 7.28 -3.11 8.70
CA LYS A 47 7.18 -2.47 10.02
C LYS A 47 6.20 -3.14 10.97
N TYR A 48 4.96 -3.34 10.53
CA TYR A 48 3.90 -3.85 11.41
C TYR A 48 3.92 -5.38 11.59
N PRO A 49 4.16 -6.20 10.54
CA PRO A 49 4.37 -7.63 10.72
C PRO A 49 5.51 -7.96 11.65
N GLU A 50 6.65 -7.26 11.55
CA GLU A 50 7.80 -7.42 12.44
C GLU A 50 7.45 -7.02 13.88
N LEU A 51 6.79 -5.87 14.08
CA LEU A 51 6.32 -5.44 15.40
C LEU A 51 5.40 -6.49 16.04
N LEU A 52 4.42 -7.00 15.30
CA LEU A 52 3.50 -8.03 15.79
C LEU A 52 4.19 -9.38 16.02
N TYR A 53 5.23 -9.70 15.26
CA TYR A 53 6.04 -10.90 15.45
C TYR A 53 6.82 -10.83 16.77
N HIS A 54 7.49 -9.72 17.05
CA HIS A 54 8.22 -9.51 18.30
C HIS A 54 7.27 -9.45 19.51
N ALA A 55 6.06 -8.95 19.34
CA ALA A 55 5.00 -8.97 20.35
C ALA A 55 4.35 -10.37 20.53
N GLY A 56 4.75 -11.38 19.76
CA GLY A 56 4.17 -12.72 19.84
C GLY A 56 2.76 -12.87 19.27
N VAL A 57 2.23 -11.87 18.55
CA VAL A 57 0.87 -11.87 18.00
C VAL A 57 0.80 -12.68 16.71
N VAL A 58 1.81 -12.57 15.85
CA VAL A 58 1.89 -13.33 14.60
C VAL A 58 3.09 -14.28 14.59
N ARG A 59 3.09 -15.26 13.68
CA ARG A 59 4.26 -16.07 13.36
C ARG A 59 5.22 -15.27 12.51
N LYS A 60 6.46 -15.79 12.33
CA LYS A 60 7.49 -15.14 11.49
C LYS A 60 6.91 -14.72 10.15
N PRO A 61 6.99 -13.44 9.78
CA PRO A 61 6.49 -12.93 8.52
C PRO A 61 7.30 -13.46 7.32
N ALA A 62 6.68 -13.43 6.16
CA ALA A 62 7.34 -13.74 4.90
C ALA A 62 7.07 -12.65 3.87
N VAL A 63 8.11 -12.17 3.21
CA VAL A 63 7.97 -11.24 2.07
C VAL A 63 7.34 -12.00 0.90
N PHE A 64 6.24 -11.48 0.36
CA PHE A 64 5.53 -12.12 -0.74
C PHE A 64 5.41 -11.25 -2.01
N ALA A 65 5.53 -9.93 -1.87
CA ALA A 65 5.45 -8.99 -2.99
C ALA A 65 6.32 -7.76 -2.73
N THR A 66 6.63 -7.04 -3.81
CA THR A 66 7.22 -5.70 -3.79
C THR A 66 6.39 -4.74 -4.62
N ASN A 67 6.59 -3.43 -4.45
CA ASN A 67 5.88 -2.41 -5.20
C ASN A 67 6.78 -1.20 -5.47
N LYS A 68 6.23 -0.19 -6.15
CA LYS A 68 6.83 1.13 -6.34
C LYS A 68 5.78 2.19 -6.07
N LEU A 69 6.20 3.39 -5.67
CA LEU A 69 5.32 4.53 -5.64
C LEU A 69 5.28 5.24 -6.99
N VAL A 70 4.14 5.83 -7.25
CA VAL A 70 3.91 6.78 -8.35
C VAL A 70 3.06 7.92 -7.84
N VAL A 71 3.10 9.05 -8.53
CA VAL A 71 2.10 10.10 -8.36
C VAL A 71 0.98 9.85 -9.36
N ILE A 72 -0.26 9.95 -8.92
CA ILE A 72 -1.42 10.01 -9.83
C ILE A 72 -2.00 11.42 -9.84
N VAL A 73 -2.52 11.82 -10.99
CA VAL A 73 -3.25 13.07 -11.20
C VAL A 73 -4.57 12.77 -11.90
N PRO A 74 -5.62 13.59 -11.75
CA PRO A 74 -6.84 13.43 -12.53
C PRO A 74 -6.53 13.39 -14.04
N ARG A 75 -7.35 12.72 -14.83
CA ARG A 75 -7.09 12.60 -16.27
C ARG A 75 -7.03 13.95 -16.99
N SER A 76 -7.80 14.94 -16.55
CA SER A 76 -7.77 16.33 -17.02
C SER A 76 -6.50 17.09 -16.59
N ASN A 77 -5.86 16.67 -15.50
CA ASN A 77 -4.66 17.27 -14.90
C ASN A 77 -4.79 18.78 -14.67
N PRO A 78 -5.78 19.26 -13.90
CA PRO A 78 -6.00 20.69 -13.68
C PRO A 78 -4.81 21.38 -13.02
N GLY A 79 -4.09 20.66 -12.13
CA GLY A 79 -2.85 21.14 -11.50
C GLY A 79 -1.64 21.21 -12.42
N ARG A 80 -1.75 20.76 -13.69
CA ARG A 80 -0.64 20.72 -14.68
C ARG A 80 0.62 20.06 -14.11
N VAL A 81 0.43 18.96 -13.37
CA VAL A 81 1.52 18.20 -12.76
C VAL A 81 2.07 17.21 -13.78
N SER A 82 3.33 17.37 -14.18
CA SER A 82 4.06 16.49 -15.11
C SER A 82 5.27 15.82 -14.45
N SER A 83 5.71 16.35 -13.32
CA SER A 83 6.83 15.89 -12.52
C SER A 83 6.48 15.94 -11.04
N VAL A 84 7.14 15.13 -10.23
CA VAL A 84 7.04 15.22 -8.76
C VAL A 84 7.45 16.60 -8.23
N TYR A 85 8.34 17.28 -8.93
CA TYR A 85 8.79 18.63 -8.56
C TYR A 85 7.71 19.70 -8.76
N ASP A 86 6.70 19.45 -9.59
CA ASP A 86 5.57 20.38 -9.77
C ASP A 86 4.66 20.45 -8.54
N LEU A 87 4.74 19.43 -7.65
CA LEU A 87 3.98 19.41 -6.39
C LEU A 87 4.36 20.50 -5.41
N ARG A 88 5.52 21.19 -5.63
CA ARG A 88 5.97 22.33 -4.82
C ARG A 88 5.26 23.64 -5.18
N ARG A 89 4.62 23.70 -6.36
CA ARG A 89 3.96 24.94 -6.82
C ARG A 89 2.76 25.27 -5.93
N GLY A 90 2.66 26.52 -5.50
CA GLY A 90 1.52 27.00 -4.74
C GLY A 90 0.21 26.76 -5.49
N GLY A 91 -0.83 26.35 -4.77
CA GLY A 91 -2.16 26.05 -5.31
C GLY A 91 -2.34 24.65 -5.85
N VAL A 92 -1.31 23.81 -5.96
CA VAL A 92 -1.46 22.39 -6.28
C VAL A 92 -1.97 21.64 -5.04
N ARG A 93 -3.16 21.06 -5.09
CA ARG A 93 -3.77 20.33 -3.98
C ARG A 93 -3.25 18.89 -3.97
N VAL A 94 -2.47 18.53 -2.95
CA VAL A 94 -1.84 17.21 -2.81
C VAL A 94 -2.54 16.40 -1.72
N VAL A 95 -2.76 15.11 -1.98
CA VAL A 95 -3.24 14.14 -0.98
C VAL A 95 -2.14 13.11 -0.72
N VAL A 96 -1.90 12.83 0.54
CA VAL A 96 -0.91 11.85 0.99
C VAL A 96 -1.52 10.88 2.01
N GLY A 97 -0.81 9.80 2.33
CA GLY A 97 -1.18 8.98 3.48
C GLY A 97 -0.75 9.63 4.80
N ASP A 98 -1.47 9.34 5.89
CA ASP A 98 -1.02 9.67 7.24
C ASP A 98 0.38 9.08 7.52
N THR A 99 1.10 9.63 8.48
CA THR A 99 2.46 9.18 8.82
C THR A 99 2.51 7.75 9.33
N SER A 100 1.45 7.29 9.96
CA SER A 100 1.34 5.93 10.50
C SER A 100 1.22 4.88 9.40
N VAL A 101 0.49 5.20 8.31
CA VAL A 101 0.26 4.23 7.25
C VAL A 101 1.48 4.05 6.33
N PRO A 102 1.72 2.83 5.78
CA PRO A 102 2.87 2.57 4.94
C PRO A 102 3.02 3.54 3.77
N ILE A 103 1.93 3.84 3.04
CA ILE A 103 1.97 4.76 1.89
C ILE A 103 2.42 6.17 2.31
N GLY A 104 1.99 6.66 3.46
CA GLY A 104 2.39 7.96 3.98
C GLY A 104 3.85 8.00 4.42
N SER A 105 4.33 6.95 5.09
CA SER A 105 5.73 6.80 5.46
C SER A 105 6.65 6.75 4.23
N TYR A 106 6.33 5.94 3.23
CA TYR A 106 7.10 5.86 1.99
C TYR A 106 7.06 7.16 1.18
N THR A 107 5.91 7.86 1.16
CA THR A 107 5.80 9.17 0.51
C THR A 107 6.79 10.15 1.12
N ARG A 108 6.86 10.24 2.44
CA ARG A 108 7.81 11.13 3.11
C ARG A 108 9.27 10.77 2.84
N GLN A 109 9.60 9.48 2.86
CA GLN A 109 10.95 9.02 2.49
C GLN A 109 11.35 9.48 1.09
N ILE A 110 10.45 9.37 0.09
CA ILE A 110 10.72 9.86 -1.27
C ILE A 110 10.91 11.37 -1.28
N LEU A 111 10.02 12.12 -0.64
CA LEU A 111 10.08 13.58 -0.60
C LEU A 111 11.36 14.09 0.08
N ASP A 112 11.79 13.40 1.16
CA ASP A 112 13.03 13.70 1.87
C ASP A 112 14.26 13.46 0.99
N VAL A 113 14.31 12.31 0.30
CA VAL A 113 15.39 11.98 -0.65
C VAL A 113 15.44 12.98 -1.81
N LEU A 114 14.29 13.50 -2.25
CA LEU A 114 14.20 14.51 -3.29
C LEU A 114 14.47 15.94 -2.79
N GLY A 115 14.55 16.16 -1.47
CA GLY A 115 14.76 17.48 -0.86
C GLY A 115 13.57 18.43 -1.02
N ILE A 116 12.34 17.93 -1.14
CA ILE A 116 11.15 18.73 -1.42
C ILE A 116 10.03 18.57 -0.38
N THR A 117 10.28 17.89 0.73
CA THR A 117 9.27 17.59 1.76
C THR A 117 8.55 18.84 2.24
N ALA A 118 9.30 19.85 2.69
CA ALA A 118 8.72 21.06 3.27
C ALA A 118 7.77 21.78 2.29
N ASP A 119 8.16 21.87 1.02
CA ASP A 119 7.37 22.58 0.02
C ASP A 119 6.13 21.80 -0.41
N VAL A 120 6.24 20.48 -0.58
CA VAL A 120 5.09 19.63 -0.93
C VAL A 120 4.11 19.56 0.22
N MET A 121 4.59 19.48 1.46
CA MET A 121 3.70 19.38 2.64
C MET A 121 2.88 20.65 2.88
N LYS A 122 3.32 21.84 2.42
CA LYS A 122 2.50 23.07 2.43
C LYS A 122 1.26 22.96 1.53
N ASN A 123 1.32 22.12 0.51
CA ASN A 123 0.26 21.90 -0.47
C ASN A 123 -0.63 20.69 -0.14
N VAL A 124 -0.36 20.00 0.98
CA VAL A 124 -1.19 18.85 1.40
C VAL A 124 -2.52 19.33 1.96
N VAL A 125 -3.59 18.97 1.28
CA VAL A 125 -4.97 19.31 1.67
C VAL A 125 -5.67 18.20 2.43
N SER A 126 -5.14 16.98 2.38
CA SER A 126 -5.71 15.84 3.13
C SER A 126 -4.67 14.74 3.37
N GLN A 127 -4.80 14.06 4.50
CA GLN A 127 -4.03 12.88 4.86
C GLN A 127 -4.98 11.71 5.08
N GLU A 128 -4.76 10.63 4.32
CA GLU A 128 -5.67 9.48 4.29
C GLU A 128 -5.15 8.32 5.14
N THR A 129 -6.08 7.58 5.71
CA THR A 129 -5.79 6.41 6.55
C THR A 129 -5.41 5.17 5.74
N ASP A 130 -5.58 5.18 4.42
CA ASP A 130 -5.09 4.16 3.50
C ASP A 130 -4.98 4.70 2.06
N VAL A 131 -4.37 3.90 1.17
CA VAL A 131 -4.13 4.31 -0.22
C VAL A 131 -5.41 4.44 -1.05
N LYS A 132 -6.48 3.72 -0.73
CA LYS A 132 -7.74 3.80 -1.50
C LYS A 132 -8.43 5.14 -1.31
N GLY A 133 -8.31 5.77 -0.13
CA GLY A 133 -8.73 7.15 0.11
C GLY A 133 -8.02 8.14 -0.80
N ILE A 134 -6.69 8.01 -0.95
CA ILE A 134 -5.90 8.84 -1.87
C ILE A 134 -6.39 8.66 -3.32
N VAL A 135 -6.52 7.39 -3.76
CA VAL A 135 -7.00 7.06 -5.11
C VAL A 135 -8.37 7.68 -5.38
N ALA A 136 -9.30 7.56 -4.44
CA ALA A 136 -10.65 8.08 -4.59
C ALA A 136 -10.64 9.60 -4.77
N LYS A 137 -9.96 10.36 -3.91
CA LYS A 137 -9.91 11.82 -3.97
C LYS A 137 -9.32 12.34 -5.28
N VAL A 138 -8.24 11.73 -5.76
CA VAL A 138 -7.65 12.12 -7.05
C VAL A 138 -8.54 11.73 -8.21
N ALA A 139 -9.11 10.52 -8.21
CA ALA A 139 -9.97 10.05 -9.29
C ALA A 139 -11.30 10.83 -9.41
N LEU A 140 -11.76 11.44 -8.31
CA LEU A 140 -12.94 12.32 -8.26
C LEU A 140 -12.60 13.81 -8.53
N GLY A 141 -11.31 14.18 -8.64
CA GLY A 141 -10.87 15.55 -8.85
C GLY A 141 -10.91 16.42 -7.59
N GLU A 142 -11.05 15.83 -6.41
CA GLU A 142 -11.00 16.53 -5.13
C GLU A 142 -9.57 16.99 -4.78
N ALA A 143 -8.55 16.39 -5.41
CA ALA A 143 -7.16 16.78 -5.34
C ALA A 143 -6.50 16.73 -6.72
N ASP A 144 -5.44 17.50 -6.90
CA ASP A 144 -4.71 17.62 -8.16
C ASP A 144 -3.64 16.53 -8.31
N ALA A 145 -3.17 15.97 -7.19
CA ALA A 145 -2.19 14.90 -7.18
C ALA A 145 -2.24 14.08 -5.88
N GLY A 146 -1.78 12.83 -5.95
CA GLY A 146 -1.61 11.97 -4.78
C GLY A 146 -0.59 10.87 -5.02
N PHE A 147 0.08 10.45 -3.93
CA PHE A 147 1.04 9.36 -3.97
C PHE A 147 0.33 8.02 -3.72
N VAL A 148 0.51 7.07 -4.63
CA VAL A 148 -0.11 5.73 -4.55
C VAL A 148 0.90 4.66 -4.97
N TYR A 149 0.58 3.39 -4.69
CA TYR A 149 1.38 2.31 -5.29
C TYR A 149 1.06 2.17 -6.78
N ALA A 150 2.04 1.77 -7.57
CA ALA A 150 1.87 1.58 -9.02
C ALA A 150 0.76 0.57 -9.35
N THR A 151 0.48 -0.38 -8.47
CA THR A 151 -0.63 -1.33 -8.63
C THR A 151 -2.00 -0.68 -8.49
N ASP A 152 -2.15 0.29 -7.58
CA ASP A 152 -3.43 0.98 -7.36
C ASP A 152 -3.79 1.89 -8.54
N SER A 153 -2.81 2.50 -9.20
CA SER A 153 -3.06 3.34 -10.38
C SER A 153 -3.67 2.56 -11.55
N LYS A 154 -3.38 1.25 -11.67
CA LYS A 154 -3.94 0.39 -12.73
C LYS A 154 -5.45 0.20 -12.61
N ALA A 155 -5.96 0.09 -11.39
CA ALA A 155 -7.40 -0.10 -11.15
C ALA A 155 -8.24 1.11 -11.59
N VAL A 156 -7.63 2.29 -11.68
CA VAL A 156 -8.29 3.57 -12.03
C VAL A 156 -7.68 4.24 -13.26
N ALA A 157 -7.01 3.49 -14.12
CA ALA A 157 -6.28 4.01 -15.30
C ALA A 157 -7.14 4.85 -16.25
N SER A 158 -8.45 4.62 -16.31
CA SER A 158 -9.39 5.44 -17.11
C SER A 158 -9.63 6.83 -16.52
N LYS A 159 -9.43 7.01 -15.21
CA LYS A 159 -9.74 8.26 -14.48
C LYS A 159 -8.51 9.10 -14.16
N VAL A 160 -7.31 8.50 -14.15
CA VAL A 160 -6.07 9.17 -13.78
C VAL A 160 -4.98 9.04 -14.82
N ARG A 161 -3.97 9.90 -14.72
CA ARG A 161 -2.66 9.75 -15.37
C ARG A 161 -1.62 9.46 -14.30
N VAL A 162 -0.57 8.74 -14.69
CA VAL A 162 0.56 8.41 -13.81
C VAL A 162 1.73 9.33 -14.12
N VAL A 163 2.29 9.93 -13.10
CA VAL A 163 3.56 10.66 -13.12
C VAL A 163 4.59 9.80 -12.38
N SER A 164 5.62 9.37 -13.11
CA SER A 164 6.67 8.51 -12.57
C SER A 164 7.56 9.25 -11.59
N LEU A 165 8.02 8.55 -10.56
CA LEU A 165 9.03 9.04 -9.63
C LEU A 165 10.43 8.57 -10.08
N PRO A 166 11.49 9.33 -9.80
CA PRO A 166 12.85 8.91 -10.09
C PRO A 166 13.17 7.55 -9.44
N ALA A 167 13.74 6.65 -10.22
CA ALA A 167 14.03 5.28 -9.76
C ALA A 167 14.98 5.26 -8.55
N TRP A 168 15.94 6.18 -8.50
CA TRP A 168 16.91 6.30 -7.43
C TRP A 168 16.31 6.81 -6.11
N ALA A 169 15.14 7.47 -6.15
CA ALA A 169 14.42 7.95 -4.96
C ALA A 169 13.43 6.92 -4.41
N GLN A 170 13.22 5.78 -5.08
CA GLN A 170 12.28 4.75 -4.65
C GLN A 170 12.79 3.99 -3.42
N PRO A 171 12.09 4.00 -2.29
CA PRO A 171 12.43 3.12 -1.17
C PRO A 171 12.14 1.66 -1.53
N PRO A 172 12.80 0.69 -0.87
CA PRO A 172 12.46 -0.71 -1.01
C PRO A 172 11.09 -1.00 -0.37
N ILE A 173 10.06 -1.16 -1.19
CA ILE A 173 8.70 -1.45 -0.73
C ILE A 173 8.47 -2.95 -0.75
N CYS A 174 8.40 -3.56 0.42
CA CYS A 174 8.13 -4.98 0.60
C CYS A 174 6.79 -5.19 1.30
N TYR A 175 6.04 -6.17 0.82
CA TYR A 175 4.80 -6.64 1.44
C TYR A 175 5.09 -7.93 2.19
N GLU A 176 4.62 -8.00 3.40
CA GLU A 176 4.78 -9.18 4.24
C GLU A 176 3.45 -9.79 4.65
N ILE A 177 3.46 -11.12 4.83
CA ILE A 177 2.31 -11.91 5.24
C ILE A 177 2.69 -12.82 6.40
N ALA A 178 1.82 -12.91 7.40
CA ALA A 178 2.03 -13.76 8.56
C ALA A 178 0.74 -14.44 9.03
N VAL A 179 0.88 -15.61 9.63
CA VAL A 179 -0.22 -16.31 10.32
C VAL A 179 -0.36 -15.74 11.73
N VAL A 180 -1.58 -15.41 12.14
CA VAL A 180 -1.91 -14.96 13.51
C VAL A 180 -1.81 -16.15 14.46
N ARG A 181 -1.08 -16.01 15.58
CA ARG A 181 -0.86 -17.12 16.52
C ARG A 181 -2.13 -17.58 17.21
N ALA A 182 -3.02 -16.66 17.57
CA ALA A 182 -4.29 -16.93 18.22
C ALA A 182 -5.38 -17.52 17.29
N SER A 183 -5.12 -17.66 15.98
CA SER A 183 -6.08 -18.26 15.04
C SER A 183 -6.42 -19.70 15.44
N SER A 184 -7.70 -20.00 15.54
CA SER A 184 -8.19 -21.38 15.69
C SER A 184 -8.07 -22.20 14.40
N ARG A 185 -7.79 -21.56 13.25
CA ARG A 185 -7.72 -22.17 11.91
C ARG A 185 -6.28 -22.25 11.39
N GLN A 186 -5.33 -22.63 12.23
CA GLN A 186 -3.88 -22.63 11.92
C GLN A 186 -3.54 -23.34 10.60
N SER A 187 -4.14 -24.48 10.31
CA SER A 187 -3.87 -25.26 9.08
C SER A 187 -4.35 -24.51 7.84
N ALA A 188 -5.56 -23.97 7.86
CA ALA A 188 -6.12 -23.17 6.76
C ALA A 188 -5.32 -21.88 6.54
N ALA A 189 -4.93 -21.20 7.62
CA ALA A 189 -4.10 -19.99 7.54
C ALA A 189 -2.74 -20.26 6.88
N ARG A 190 -2.05 -21.35 7.28
CA ARG A 190 -0.78 -21.76 6.65
C ARG A 190 -0.97 -22.17 5.20
N ALA A 191 -2.04 -22.90 4.87
CA ALA A 191 -2.36 -23.28 3.49
C ALA A 191 -2.57 -22.04 2.61
N PHE A 192 -3.28 -21.02 3.13
CA PHE A 192 -3.47 -19.75 2.44
C PHE A 192 -2.13 -19.03 2.19
N VAL A 193 -1.28 -18.88 3.20
CA VAL A 193 0.05 -18.27 3.04
C VAL A 193 0.88 -19.04 2.00
N LYS A 194 0.87 -20.38 2.06
CA LYS A 194 1.55 -21.23 1.04
C LYS A 194 0.99 -20.99 -0.36
N LYS A 195 -0.33 -20.81 -0.50
CA LYS A 195 -0.99 -20.50 -1.78
C LYS A 195 -0.52 -19.17 -2.35
N ILE A 196 -0.43 -18.10 -1.54
CA ILE A 196 0.12 -16.80 -1.95
C ILE A 196 1.57 -16.93 -2.43
N LEU A 197 2.40 -17.67 -1.71
CA LEU A 197 3.82 -17.88 -2.01
C LEU A 197 4.07 -18.88 -3.14
N SER A 198 3.04 -19.59 -3.62
CA SER A 198 3.14 -20.58 -4.69
C SER A 198 3.47 -19.95 -6.05
N LYS A 199 3.90 -20.78 -7.02
CA LYS A 199 4.14 -20.33 -8.41
C LYS A 199 2.89 -19.62 -8.99
N ARG A 200 1.70 -20.17 -8.77
CA ARG A 200 0.43 -19.60 -9.24
C ARG A 200 0.11 -18.27 -8.54
N GLY A 201 0.25 -18.19 -7.21
CA GLY A 201 0.06 -16.94 -6.45
C GLY A 201 0.98 -15.84 -6.94
N ARG A 202 2.26 -16.15 -7.12
CA ARG A 202 3.29 -15.23 -7.64
C ARG A 202 2.99 -14.74 -9.07
N LEU A 203 2.47 -15.62 -9.95
CA LEU A 203 2.04 -15.21 -11.30
C LEU A 203 0.86 -14.23 -11.24
N LEU A 204 -0.12 -14.47 -10.38
CA LEU A 204 -1.26 -13.55 -10.20
C LEU A 204 -0.83 -12.22 -9.59
N LEU A 205 0.11 -12.20 -8.65
CA LEU A 205 0.70 -10.96 -8.13
C LEU A 205 1.40 -10.17 -9.24
N ARG A 206 2.24 -10.84 -10.07
CA ARG A 206 2.90 -10.19 -11.22
C ARG A 206 1.89 -9.63 -12.23
N SER A 207 0.84 -10.38 -12.56
CA SER A 207 -0.21 -9.91 -13.50
C SER A 207 -0.95 -8.68 -12.97
N ALA A 208 -1.07 -8.56 -11.65
CA ALA A 208 -1.62 -7.37 -11.00
C ALA A 208 -0.62 -6.19 -10.94
N GLY A 209 0.66 -6.43 -11.26
CA GLY A 209 1.71 -5.40 -11.32
C GLY A 209 2.62 -5.35 -10.11
N PHE A 210 2.48 -6.27 -9.17
CA PHE A 210 3.44 -6.41 -8.07
C PHE A 210 4.77 -7.00 -8.57
N GLY A 211 5.86 -6.54 -7.98
CA GLY A 211 7.10 -7.29 -8.00
C GLY A 211 7.00 -8.52 -7.09
N VAL A 212 7.80 -9.55 -7.34
CA VAL A 212 7.88 -10.75 -6.48
C VAL A 212 9.34 -11.02 -6.17
N PRO A 213 9.71 -11.28 -4.91
CA PRO A 213 11.09 -11.57 -4.53
C PRO A 213 11.64 -12.73 -5.35
N LYS A 214 12.93 -12.63 -5.75
CA LYS A 214 13.68 -13.79 -6.27
C LYS A 214 13.82 -14.78 -5.11
N ARG A 215 13.66 -16.07 -5.39
CA ARG A 215 14.05 -17.13 -4.43
C ARG A 215 15.53 -17.23 -4.33
#